data_a326cc1dbd1d1dc1ed845059b3cdf751
#
_entry.id   a326cc1dbd1d1dc1ed845059b3cdf751
#
_cell.length_a   1.000
_cell.length_b   1.000
_cell.length_c   1.000
_cell.angle_alpha   90.00
_cell.angle_beta   90.00
_cell.angle_gamma   90.00
#
_symmetry.space_group_name_H-M   'P 1'
#
loop_
_entity.id
_entity.type
_entity.pdbx_description
1 polymer ?
#
loop_
_entity_poly.entity_id
_entity_poly.type
_entity_poly.pdbx_seq_one_letter_code
_entity_poly.pdbx_strand_id
1 'polypeptide(L)'
;MGRTPSSGEGTTTFRTRSPDHAIHLCESAFHSHKLRLLGPSEGFGFTQRLVQAGPITLAELAYDTDVSLGFAEGRDSYYVHIPIEGWLESQHLGRELVSSPTTASIYRPDAEMAVTRWPGGSRHLGVKIDQLVVDTALETLLGHRPRAPIAFDLTLPLTDGAARSWVSQVFWINRELARVDNPLRHWAVRDRLAESLIYGLLLVANHPYREELASSVRPARPAAVREAVDIIERAPQSALSTAALARQCNVSVRALQEGFRQHVGMSPMGYLRLVRLRRVHADLRVSHPSQTTVAAIAQRWGIGHLGRFAAAYQATFGETPVQTLRARAD
;
A
#
# COMPACT_ATOMS: atom_id res chain seq x y z
N MET A 1 -20.42 -5.43 -30.67
CA MET A 1 -20.84 -6.16 -29.45
C MET A 1 -19.70 -6.07 -28.47
N GLY A 2 -19.69 -5.04 -27.64
CA GLY A 2 -18.63 -4.76 -26.66
C GLY A 2 -18.89 -5.56 -25.39
N ARG A 3 -17.93 -6.38 -24.99
CA ARG A 3 -17.91 -6.96 -23.65
C ARG A 3 -17.45 -5.88 -22.68
N THR A 4 -18.34 -5.43 -21.81
CA THR A 4 -18.01 -4.70 -20.59
C THR A 4 -17.08 -5.58 -19.75
N PRO A 5 -15.89 -5.12 -19.29
CA PRO A 5 -15.08 -5.90 -18.39
C PRO A 5 -15.78 -5.96 -17.03
N SER A 6 -16.13 -7.17 -16.59
CA SER A 6 -16.47 -7.43 -15.19
C SER A 6 -15.26 -7.05 -14.34
N SER A 7 -15.50 -6.40 -13.21
CA SER A 7 -14.55 -6.08 -12.14
C SER A 7 -14.00 -7.37 -11.50
N GLY A 8 -13.17 -8.08 -12.23
CA GLY A 8 -12.39 -9.23 -11.82
C GLY A 8 -10.91 -8.85 -11.84
N GLU A 9 -10.30 -8.90 -10.70
CA GLU A 9 -8.88 -8.69 -10.42
C GLU A 9 -7.97 -9.42 -11.42
N GLY A 10 -7.50 -8.76 -12.49
CA GLY A 10 -6.69 -9.40 -13.52
C GLY A 10 -5.81 -8.43 -14.27
N THR A 11 -4.69 -8.93 -14.74
CA THR A 11 -3.90 -8.26 -15.77
C THR A 11 -4.69 -8.18 -17.05
N THR A 12 -4.87 -6.97 -17.58
CA THR A 12 -5.57 -6.77 -18.84
C THR A 12 -4.59 -6.15 -19.83
N THR A 13 -4.40 -6.82 -20.97
CA THR A 13 -3.60 -6.31 -22.09
C THR A 13 -4.54 -5.87 -23.20
N PHE A 14 -4.40 -4.64 -23.62
CA PHE A 14 -5.14 -4.04 -24.72
C PHE A 14 -4.18 -3.67 -25.86
N ARG A 15 -4.65 -3.83 -27.07
CA ARG A 15 -4.02 -3.29 -28.27
C ARG A 15 -5.05 -2.65 -29.16
N THR A 16 -4.72 -1.50 -29.72
CA THR A 16 -5.62 -0.79 -30.66
C THR A 16 -4.80 -0.02 -31.69
N ARG A 17 -5.43 0.19 -32.87
CA ARG A 17 -4.96 1.08 -33.91
C ARG A 17 -5.82 2.35 -34.02
N SER A 18 -6.81 2.51 -33.14
CA SER A 18 -7.66 3.70 -33.07
C SER A 18 -7.15 4.64 -31.99
N PRO A 19 -6.81 5.90 -32.31
CA PRO A 19 -6.45 6.91 -31.33
C PRO A 19 -7.55 7.14 -30.28
N ASP A 20 -8.82 7.21 -30.68
CA ASP A 20 -9.94 7.42 -29.78
C ASP A 20 -10.09 6.26 -28.77
N HIS A 21 -9.89 5.02 -29.25
CA HIS A 21 -9.92 3.86 -28.36
C HIS A 21 -8.71 3.84 -27.41
N ALA A 22 -7.54 4.30 -27.86
CA ALA A 22 -6.36 4.46 -26.99
C ALA A 22 -6.61 5.49 -25.88
N ILE A 23 -7.23 6.62 -26.19
CA ILE A 23 -7.65 7.64 -25.21
C ILE A 23 -8.58 6.99 -24.17
N HIS A 24 -9.63 6.31 -24.60
CA HIS A 24 -10.60 5.70 -23.69
C HIS A 24 -9.95 4.64 -22.77
N LEU A 25 -9.04 3.82 -23.29
CA LEU A 25 -8.28 2.84 -22.48
C LEU A 25 -7.41 3.51 -21.41
N CYS A 26 -6.71 4.58 -21.77
CA CYS A 26 -5.91 5.34 -20.81
C CYS A 26 -6.77 6.06 -19.76
N GLU A 27 -7.88 6.67 -20.16
CA GLU A 27 -8.80 7.36 -19.24
C GLU A 27 -9.37 6.43 -18.17
N SER A 28 -9.65 5.19 -18.53
CA SER A 28 -10.16 4.18 -17.58
C SER A 28 -9.18 3.82 -16.47
N ALA A 29 -7.89 4.00 -16.69
CA ALA A 29 -6.82 3.64 -15.76
C ALA A 29 -6.15 4.84 -15.08
N PHE A 30 -6.10 5.97 -15.80
CA PHE A 30 -5.40 7.18 -15.36
C PHE A 30 -6.37 8.36 -15.27
N HIS A 31 -6.13 9.39 -16.06
CA HIS A 31 -6.97 10.58 -16.15
C HIS A 31 -7.29 10.91 -17.60
N SER A 32 -8.34 11.68 -17.79
CA SER A 32 -8.69 12.24 -19.11
C SER A 32 -7.50 13.02 -19.66
N HIS A 33 -7.23 12.82 -20.94
CA HIS A 33 -6.12 13.46 -21.64
C HIS A 33 -6.45 13.66 -23.12
N LYS A 34 -5.73 14.59 -23.73
CA LYS A 34 -5.76 14.80 -25.18
C LYS A 34 -4.56 14.09 -25.81
N LEU A 35 -4.80 13.29 -26.82
CA LEU A 35 -3.75 12.63 -27.61
C LEU A 35 -3.63 13.34 -28.95
N ARG A 36 -2.43 13.70 -29.36
CA ARG A 36 -2.11 14.25 -30.66
C ARG A 36 -1.01 13.43 -31.32
N LEU A 37 -1.24 13.00 -32.54
CA LEU A 37 -0.23 12.33 -33.37
C LEU A 37 0.79 13.37 -33.83
N LEU A 38 2.06 13.05 -33.72
CA LEU A 38 3.19 13.85 -34.21
C LEU A 38 3.79 13.22 -35.49
N GLY A 39 3.37 12.00 -35.83
CA GLY A 39 3.74 11.25 -37.00
C GLY A 39 2.53 10.85 -37.85
N PRO A 40 2.73 10.08 -38.94
CA PRO A 40 1.65 9.60 -39.79
C PRO A 40 0.64 8.74 -39.03
N SER A 41 -0.65 8.96 -39.29
CA SER A 41 -1.75 8.21 -38.67
C SER A 41 -1.81 6.73 -39.09
N GLU A 42 -1.33 6.41 -40.27
CA GLU A 42 -1.33 5.04 -40.84
C GLU A 42 -0.48 4.06 -40.04
N GLY A 43 0.50 4.54 -39.29
CA GLY A 43 1.36 3.73 -38.42
C GLY A 43 0.90 3.70 -36.96
N PHE A 44 -0.22 4.29 -36.59
CA PHE A 44 -0.64 4.36 -35.21
C PHE A 44 -0.93 2.98 -34.63
N GLY A 45 -0.34 2.70 -33.51
CA GLY A 45 -0.61 1.56 -32.65
C GLY A 45 -0.40 1.92 -31.20
N PHE A 46 -1.22 1.37 -30.34
CA PHE A 46 -1.13 1.55 -28.90
C PHE A 46 -1.25 0.21 -28.19
N THR A 47 -0.36 -0.04 -27.26
CA THR A 47 -0.40 -1.20 -26.37
C THR A 47 -0.41 -0.74 -24.93
N GLN A 48 -1.31 -1.30 -24.14
CA GLN A 48 -1.40 -1.05 -22.68
C GLN A 48 -1.53 -2.39 -21.97
N ARG A 49 -0.73 -2.58 -20.92
CA ARG A 49 -0.87 -3.69 -19.98
C ARG A 49 -1.01 -3.12 -18.57
N LEU A 50 -2.17 -3.37 -17.96
CA LEU A 50 -2.52 -2.89 -16.63
C LEU A 50 -2.38 -3.97 -15.59
N VAL A 51 -1.85 -3.59 -14.43
CA VAL A 51 -1.77 -4.40 -13.21
C VAL A 51 -2.17 -3.54 -12.04
N GLN A 52 -3.11 -4.01 -11.23
CA GLN A 52 -3.50 -3.35 -9.99
C GLN A 52 -2.77 -3.97 -8.81
N ALA A 53 -1.98 -3.17 -8.11
CA ALA A 53 -1.25 -3.56 -6.90
C ALA A 53 -1.81 -2.78 -5.69
N GLY A 54 -2.94 -3.23 -5.12
CA GLY A 54 -3.64 -2.48 -4.07
C GLY A 54 -4.02 -1.08 -4.54
N PRO A 55 -3.58 -0.01 -3.85
CA PRO A 55 -3.85 1.37 -4.25
C PRO A 55 -2.93 1.89 -5.38
N ILE A 56 -2.05 1.07 -5.93
CA ILE A 56 -1.13 1.43 -6.99
C ILE A 56 -1.61 0.84 -8.31
N THR A 57 -1.68 1.65 -9.37
CA THR A 57 -1.85 1.18 -10.74
C THR A 57 -0.50 1.17 -11.44
N LEU A 58 -0.12 0.02 -11.98
CA LEU A 58 1.05 -0.16 -12.83
C LEU A 58 0.58 -0.32 -14.27
N ALA A 59 1.09 0.49 -15.18
CA ALA A 59 0.73 0.42 -16.59
C ALA A 59 1.97 0.43 -17.48
N GLU A 60 2.16 -0.66 -18.21
CA GLU A 60 3.14 -0.70 -19.29
C GLU A 60 2.48 -0.18 -20.56
N LEU A 61 3.05 0.86 -21.13
CA LEU A 61 2.49 1.63 -22.24
C LEU A 61 3.51 1.73 -23.39
N ALA A 62 3.02 1.60 -24.61
CA ALA A 62 3.81 1.83 -25.82
C ALA A 62 2.94 2.39 -26.94
N TYR A 63 3.49 3.32 -27.71
CA TYR A 63 2.95 3.81 -28.96
C TYR A 63 3.87 3.42 -30.11
N ASP A 64 3.30 3.04 -31.25
CA ASP A 64 4.07 2.65 -32.45
C ASP A 64 4.49 3.89 -33.26
N THR A 65 3.91 5.07 -33.01
CA THR A 65 4.24 6.35 -33.66
C THR A 65 4.46 7.44 -32.64
N ASP A 66 5.12 8.53 -33.02
CA ASP A 66 5.34 9.69 -32.18
C ASP A 66 4.02 10.34 -31.79
N VAL A 67 3.82 10.57 -30.49
CA VAL A 67 2.61 11.22 -29.95
C VAL A 67 2.95 12.29 -28.92
N SER A 68 1.98 13.19 -28.68
CA SER A 68 1.97 14.07 -27.51
C SER A 68 0.68 13.89 -26.71
N LEU A 69 0.77 14.03 -25.37
CA LEU A 69 -0.36 13.88 -24.46
C LEU A 69 -0.49 15.14 -23.59
N GLY A 70 -1.68 15.71 -23.51
CA GLY A 70 -1.99 16.84 -22.65
C GLY A 70 -2.97 16.41 -21.56
N PHE A 71 -2.61 16.63 -20.29
CA PHE A 71 -3.44 16.30 -19.14
C PHE A 71 -3.95 17.56 -18.48
N ALA A 72 -5.25 17.60 -18.16
CA ALA A 72 -5.86 18.71 -17.45
C ALA A 72 -5.37 18.80 -16.00
N GLU A 73 -5.60 19.96 -15.38
CA GLU A 73 -5.45 20.16 -13.93
C GLU A 73 -6.41 19.29 -13.10
N GLY A 74 -6.18 19.25 -11.78
CA GLY A 74 -7.10 18.58 -10.86
C GLY A 74 -6.89 17.07 -10.74
N ARG A 75 -5.68 16.60 -10.99
CA ARG A 75 -5.29 15.20 -10.72
C ARG A 75 -5.12 15.01 -9.22
N ASP A 76 -5.47 13.83 -8.75
CA ASP A 76 -5.42 13.41 -7.33
C ASP A 76 -4.32 12.40 -7.04
N SER A 77 -3.40 12.20 -7.98
CA SER A 77 -2.42 11.13 -7.92
C SER A 77 -1.04 11.59 -8.37
N TYR A 78 -0.01 11.00 -7.75
CA TYR A 78 1.36 11.06 -8.26
C TYR A 78 1.54 10.06 -9.39
N TYR A 79 2.35 10.42 -10.38
CA TYR A 79 2.77 9.54 -11.46
C TYR A 79 4.28 9.44 -11.50
N VAL A 80 4.82 8.23 -11.59
CA VAL A 80 6.23 8.00 -11.89
C VAL A 80 6.32 7.31 -13.23
N HIS A 81 6.97 7.96 -14.22
CA HIS A 81 7.23 7.38 -15.52
C HIS A 81 8.65 6.81 -15.55
N ILE A 82 8.75 5.51 -15.75
CA ILE A 82 9.99 4.74 -15.81
C ILE A 82 10.14 4.20 -17.22
N PRO A 83 11.03 4.78 -18.07
CA PRO A 83 11.30 4.22 -19.38
C PRO A 83 11.91 2.83 -19.28
N ILE A 84 11.33 1.87 -20.01
CA ILE A 84 11.87 0.53 -20.20
C ILE A 84 12.82 0.56 -21.39
N GLU A 85 12.36 1.18 -22.47
CA GLU A 85 13.09 1.38 -23.74
C GLU A 85 12.75 2.75 -24.29
N GLY A 86 13.74 3.42 -24.90
CA GLY A 86 13.55 4.73 -25.48
C GLY A 86 13.58 5.85 -24.43
N TRP A 87 12.83 6.92 -24.70
CA TRP A 87 12.80 8.13 -23.88
C TRP A 87 11.46 8.86 -24.04
N LEU A 88 11.26 9.94 -23.26
CA LEU A 88 10.03 10.75 -23.27
C LEU A 88 10.37 12.16 -22.85
N GLU A 89 9.90 13.16 -23.63
CA GLU A 89 9.92 14.56 -23.24
C GLU A 89 8.58 14.97 -22.64
N SER A 90 8.63 15.76 -21.59
CA SER A 90 7.43 16.26 -20.92
C SER A 90 7.66 17.61 -20.29
N GLN A 91 6.55 18.28 -19.95
CA GLN A 91 6.54 19.52 -19.18
C GLN A 91 5.71 19.32 -17.91
N HIS A 92 6.22 19.80 -16.78
CA HIS A 92 5.54 19.81 -15.51
C HIS A 92 6.04 20.94 -14.62
N LEU A 93 5.14 21.72 -14.02
CA LEU A 93 5.48 22.87 -13.18
C LEU A 93 6.39 23.89 -13.92
N GLY A 94 6.14 24.12 -15.21
CA GLY A 94 6.93 25.03 -16.05
C GLY A 94 8.35 24.55 -16.38
N ARG A 95 8.69 23.29 -16.08
CA ARG A 95 10.01 22.69 -16.36
C ARG A 95 9.89 21.64 -17.45
N GLU A 96 10.88 21.63 -18.34
CA GLU A 96 11.07 20.54 -19.31
C GLU A 96 11.79 19.36 -18.64
N LEU A 97 11.31 18.17 -18.88
CA LEU A 97 11.83 16.92 -18.32
C LEU A 97 12.09 15.92 -19.44
N VAL A 98 13.18 15.19 -19.32
CA VAL A 98 13.49 14.07 -20.20
C VAL A 98 13.61 12.81 -19.33
N SER A 99 12.73 11.85 -19.56
CA SER A 99 12.84 10.52 -18.96
C SER A 99 13.59 9.59 -19.88
N SER A 100 14.44 8.74 -19.31
CA SER A 100 15.26 7.75 -20.01
C SER A 100 15.43 6.50 -19.13
N PRO A 101 16.00 5.39 -19.60
CA PRO A 101 16.27 4.23 -18.76
C PRO A 101 17.16 4.51 -17.53
N THR A 102 17.83 5.66 -17.51
CA THR A 102 18.67 6.12 -16.39
C THR A 102 18.01 7.20 -15.53
N THR A 103 16.81 7.69 -15.92
CA THR A 103 16.13 8.79 -15.21
C THR A 103 14.62 8.65 -15.36
N ALA A 104 13.92 8.43 -14.26
CA ALA A 104 12.45 8.50 -14.22
C ALA A 104 11.99 9.93 -13.97
N SER A 105 10.78 10.27 -14.44
CA SER A 105 10.11 11.52 -14.09
C SER A 105 8.99 11.28 -13.09
N ILE A 106 8.85 12.21 -12.13
CA ILE A 106 7.79 12.22 -11.13
C ILE A 106 6.89 13.42 -11.37
N TYR A 107 5.60 13.18 -11.56
CA TYR A 107 4.59 14.22 -11.77
C TYR A 107 3.70 14.31 -10.54
N ARG A 108 3.57 15.53 -10.03
CA ARG A 108 2.77 15.83 -8.83
C ARG A 108 1.31 16.11 -9.21
N PRO A 109 0.37 15.90 -8.29
CA PRO A 109 -1.07 16.10 -8.57
C PRO A 109 -1.47 17.56 -8.73
N ASP A 110 -0.69 18.48 -8.18
CA ASP A 110 -1.02 19.91 -7.98
C ASP A 110 -0.74 20.80 -9.19
N ALA A 111 -0.42 20.26 -10.38
CA ALA A 111 -0.12 21.06 -11.55
C ALA A 111 -0.41 20.33 -12.86
N GLU A 112 -0.53 21.11 -13.92
CA GLU A 112 -0.61 20.59 -15.30
C GLU A 112 0.62 19.73 -15.63
N MET A 113 0.37 18.75 -16.47
CA MET A 113 1.39 17.87 -17.04
C MET A 113 1.12 17.75 -18.54
N ALA A 114 2.17 17.76 -19.33
CA ALA A 114 2.11 17.43 -20.75
C ALA A 114 3.27 16.54 -21.14
N VAL A 115 3.01 15.47 -21.86
CA VAL A 115 4.01 14.74 -22.63
C VAL A 115 4.14 15.45 -23.96
N THR A 116 5.24 16.18 -24.16
CA THR A 116 5.47 16.96 -25.37
C THR A 116 5.89 16.08 -26.53
N ARG A 117 6.61 15.01 -26.25
CA ARG A 117 6.98 13.98 -27.23
C ARG A 117 7.19 12.61 -26.57
N TRP A 118 6.46 11.64 -27.07
CA TRP A 118 6.65 10.20 -26.81
C TRP A 118 7.01 9.55 -28.13
N PRO A 119 8.29 9.20 -28.35
CA PRO A 119 8.71 8.60 -29.62
C PRO A 119 8.11 7.23 -29.85
N GLY A 120 7.75 6.97 -31.10
CA GLY A 120 7.28 5.65 -31.52
C GLY A 120 8.28 4.55 -31.20
N GLY A 121 7.77 3.42 -30.71
CA GLY A 121 8.58 2.30 -30.24
C GLY A 121 9.13 2.43 -28.81
N SER A 122 9.04 3.60 -28.18
CA SER A 122 9.41 3.73 -26.76
C SER A 122 8.39 3.06 -25.86
N ARG A 123 8.88 2.29 -24.87
CA ARG A 123 8.07 1.60 -23.86
C ARG A 123 8.32 2.15 -22.48
N HIS A 124 7.25 2.41 -21.74
CA HIS A 124 7.33 2.99 -20.40
C HIS A 124 6.46 2.20 -19.41
N LEU A 125 6.91 2.14 -18.17
CA LEU A 125 6.10 1.72 -17.04
C LEU A 125 5.66 2.95 -16.26
N GLY A 126 4.36 3.24 -16.29
CA GLY A 126 3.73 4.25 -15.46
C GLY A 126 3.32 3.65 -14.12
N VAL A 127 3.65 4.35 -13.04
CA VAL A 127 3.22 4.03 -11.67
C VAL A 127 2.30 5.16 -11.21
N LYS A 128 1.01 4.88 -10.99
CA LYS A 128 0.04 5.83 -10.44
C LYS A 128 -0.19 5.50 -8.97
N ILE A 129 -0.11 6.51 -8.09
CA ILE A 129 -0.33 6.38 -6.66
C ILE A 129 -1.21 7.55 -6.19
N ASP A 130 -2.34 7.27 -5.57
CA ASP A 130 -3.24 8.30 -5.06
C ASP A 130 -2.53 9.16 -4.01
N GLN A 131 -2.73 10.48 -4.07
CA GLN A 131 -2.09 11.43 -3.17
C GLN A 131 -2.37 11.10 -1.69
N LEU A 132 -3.63 10.80 -1.36
CA LEU A 132 -4.02 10.46 0.01
C LEU A 132 -3.25 9.26 0.57
N VAL A 133 -2.93 8.28 -0.30
CA VAL A 133 -2.17 7.09 0.09
C VAL A 133 -0.71 7.44 0.38
N VAL A 134 -0.10 8.30 -0.44
CA VAL A 134 1.27 8.79 -0.22
C VAL A 134 1.35 9.63 1.06
N ASP A 135 0.39 10.53 1.27
CA ASP A 135 0.32 11.39 2.46
C ASP A 135 0.15 10.56 3.74
N THR A 136 -0.72 9.53 3.71
CA THR A 136 -0.91 8.60 4.83
C THR A 136 0.35 7.79 5.13
N ALA A 137 1.04 7.33 4.09
CA ALA A 137 2.30 6.61 4.23
C ALA A 137 3.40 7.49 4.83
N LEU A 138 3.50 8.75 4.38
CA LEU A 138 4.44 9.72 4.92
C LEU A 138 4.13 10.02 6.40
N GLU A 139 2.87 10.28 6.77
CA GLU A 139 2.44 10.47 8.17
C GLU A 139 2.81 9.27 9.03
N THR A 140 2.63 8.06 8.52
CA THR A 140 2.99 6.82 9.21
C THR A 140 4.49 6.70 9.48
N LEU A 141 5.32 7.07 8.50
CA LEU A 141 6.79 7.02 8.63
C LEU A 141 7.33 8.12 9.55
N LEU A 142 6.76 9.34 9.48
CA LEU A 142 7.16 10.46 10.33
C LEU A 142 6.65 10.31 11.77
N GLY A 143 5.52 9.63 11.98
CA GLY A 143 4.83 9.56 13.27
C GLY A 143 4.04 10.82 13.63
N HIS A 144 3.92 11.77 12.71
CA HIS A 144 3.10 12.99 12.83
C HIS A 144 2.61 13.44 11.46
N ARG A 145 1.59 14.31 11.45
CA ARG A 145 1.03 14.84 10.20
C ARG A 145 2.03 15.79 9.53
N PRO A 146 2.31 15.62 8.23
CA PRO A 146 3.13 16.55 7.46
C PRO A 146 2.55 17.97 7.48
N ARG A 147 3.41 18.99 7.47
CA ARG A 147 2.99 20.41 7.47
C ARG A 147 2.45 20.86 6.11
N ALA A 148 2.85 20.21 5.04
CA ALA A 148 2.44 20.48 3.67
C ALA A 148 2.41 19.18 2.85
N PRO A 149 1.67 19.12 1.73
CA PRO A 149 1.73 18.01 0.79
C PRO A 149 3.17 17.74 0.35
N ILE A 150 3.47 16.49 0.04
CA ILE A 150 4.82 16.09 -0.35
C ILE A 150 5.15 16.65 -1.74
N ALA A 151 6.26 17.36 -1.84
CA ALA A 151 6.78 17.94 -3.07
C ALA A 151 8.00 17.17 -3.54
N PHE A 152 7.79 16.05 -4.24
CA PHE A 152 8.89 15.32 -4.86
C PHE A 152 9.65 16.17 -5.88
N ASP A 153 10.96 15.98 -5.98
CA ASP A 153 11.71 16.41 -7.13
C ASP A 153 11.16 15.75 -8.40
N LEU A 154 11.17 16.48 -9.50
CA LEU A 154 10.50 16.02 -10.73
C LEU A 154 11.27 14.93 -11.47
N THR A 155 12.51 14.66 -11.08
CA THR A 155 13.36 13.62 -11.66
C THR A 155 13.90 12.71 -10.58
N LEU A 156 13.96 11.40 -10.90
CA LEU A 156 14.56 10.37 -10.06
C LEU A 156 15.68 9.69 -10.86
N PRO A 157 16.96 9.97 -10.55
CA PRO A 157 18.07 9.25 -11.15
C PRO A 157 18.03 7.78 -10.79
N LEU A 158 18.15 6.89 -11.79
CA LEU A 158 18.08 5.43 -11.64
C LEU A 158 19.45 4.77 -11.67
N THR A 159 20.52 5.57 -11.64
CA THR A 159 21.92 5.10 -11.69
C THR A 159 22.46 4.70 -10.34
N ASP A 160 21.90 5.22 -9.25
CA ASP A 160 22.32 4.87 -7.90
C ASP A 160 21.68 3.57 -7.39
N GLY A 161 22.28 3.00 -6.31
CA GLY A 161 21.87 1.68 -5.78
C GLY A 161 20.45 1.64 -5.24
N ALA A 162 19.99 2.68 -4.53
CA ALA A 162 18.69 2.68 -3.85
C ALA A 162 17.53 2.84 -4.84
N ALA A 163 17.61 3.83 -5.75
CA ALA A 163 16.58 4.05 -6.77
C ALA A 163 16.52 2.88 -7.77
N ARG A 164 17.66 2.31 -8.15
CA ARG A 164 17.73 1.12 -9.00
C ARG A 164 17.06 -0.08 -8.32
N SER A 165 17.29 -0.28 -7.02
CA SER A 165 16.66 -1.36 -6.26
C SER A 165 15.14 -1.18 -6.19
N TRP A 166 14.65 0.04 -5.98
CA TRP A 166 13.23 0.34 -5.99
C TRP A 166 12.59 0.06 -7.35
N VAL A 167 13.20 0.53 -8.43
CA VAL A 167 12.72 0.27 -9.81
C VAL A 167 12.70 -1.24 -10.11
N SER A 168 13.72 -1.98 -9.69
CA SER A 168 13.76 -3.44 -9.84
C SER A 168 12.59 -4.11 -9.11
N GLN A 169 12.23 -3.62 -7.92
CA GLN A 169 11.06 -4.09 -7.18
C GLN A 169 9.75 -3.77 -7.93
N VAL A 170 9.62 -2.56 -8.49
CA VAL A 170 8.45 -2.17 -9.31
C VAL A 170 8.30 -3.11 -10.50
N PHE A 171 9.36 -3.37 -11.26
CA PHE A 171 9.34 -4.29 -12.41
C PHE A 171 9.01 -5.72 -12.00
N TRP A 172 9.59 -6.19 -10.90
CA TRP A 172 9.33 -7.52 -10.39
C TRP A 172 7.85 -7.68 -10.02
N ILE A 173 7.28 -6.75 -9.25
CA ILE A 173 5.86 -6.77 -8.85
C ILE A 173 4.96 -6.71 -10.10
N ASN A 174 5.25 -5.81 -11.05
CA ASN A 174 4.51 -5.69 -12.30
C ASN A 174 4.48 -7.01 -13.08
N ARG A 175 5.62 -7.71 -13.16
CA ARG A 175 5.74 -9.00 -13.84
C ARG A 175 5.00 -10.12 -13.11
N GLU A 176 5.19 -10.21 -11.78
CA GLU A 176 4.60 -11.31 -11.01
C GLU A 176 3.07 -11.17 -10.88
N LEU A 177 2.55 -9.98 -10.65
CA LEU A 177 1.09 -9.76 -10.61
C LEU A 177 0.42 -9.94 -11.99
N ALA A 178 1.19 -9.88 -13.08
CA ALA A 178 0.70 -10.19 -14.41
C ALA A 178 0.42 -11.70 -14.63
N ARG A 179 0.95 -12.59 -13.77
CA ARG A 179 0.75 -14.05 -13.87
C ARG A 179 -0.56 -14.44 -13.20
N VAL A 180 -1.40 -15.23 -13.88
CA VAL A 180 -2.75 -15.58 -13.43
C VAL A 180 -2.72 -16.36 -12.11
N ASP A 181 -1.82 -17.35 -11.99
CA ASP A 181 -1.75 -18.28 -10.85
C ASP A 181 -0.66 -17.88 -9.85
N ASN A 182 -0.64 -16.61 -9.42
CA ASN A 182 0.36 -16.11 -8.51
C ASN A 182 -0.25 -15.77 -7.12
N PRO A 183 0.25 -16.34 -6.01
CA PRO A 183 -0.24 -16.04 -4.66
C PRO A 183 -0.05 -14.56 -4.28
N LEU A 184 0.83 -13.81 -4.97
CA LEU A 184 1.00 -12.37 -4.75
C LEU A 184 -0.25 -11.55 -5.13
N ARG A 185 -1.19 -12.13 -5.88
CA ARG A 185 -2.48 -11.52 -6.21
C ARG A 185 -3.46 -11.57 -5.04
N HIS A 186 -3.23 -12.42 -4.06
CA HIS A 186 -4.04 -12.43 -2.84
C HIS A 186 -3.91 -11.08 -2.12
N TRP A 187 -5.02 -10.46 -1.78
CA TRP A 187 -5.08 -9.10 -1.22
C TRP A 187 -4.09 -8.86 -0.06
N ALA A 188 -3.96 -9.83 0.86
CA ALA A 188 -3.09 -9.74 2.03
C ALA A 188 -1.59 -9.62 1.68
N VAL A 189 -1.16 -10.16 0.54
CA VAL A 189 0.22 -10.06 0.03
C VAL A 189 0.36 -8.84 -0.86
N ARG A 190 -0.57 -8.66 -1.80
CA ARG A 190 -0.60 -7.56 -2.77
C ARG A 190 -0.56 -6.19 -2.08
N ASP A 191 -1.38 -5.98 -1.04
CA ASP A 191 -1.44 -4.70 -0.33
C ASP A 191 -0.14 -4.40 0.44
N ARG A 192 0.55 -5.43 0.95
CA ARG A 192 1.87 -5.27 1.59
C ARG A 192 2.97 -4.95 0.58
N LEU A 193 2.90 -5.52 -0.61
CA LEU A 193 3.82 -5.16 -1.70
C LEU A 193 3.61 -3.72 -2.16
N ALA A 194 2.36 -3.28 -2.27
CA ALA A 194 2.04 -1.88 -2.58
C ALA A 194 2.58 -0.93 -1.51
N GLU A 195 2.36 -1.23 -0.23
CA GLU A 195 2.90 -0.46 0.90
C GLU A 195 4.44 -0.36 0.81
N SER A 196 5.11 -1.47 0.50
CA SER A 196 6.57 -1.50 0.30
C SER A 196 7.04 -0.61 -0.85
N LEU A 197 6.30 -0.55 -1.97
CA LEU A 197 6.61 0.34 -3.09
C LEU A 197 6.46 1.81 -2.70
N ILE A 198 5.41 2.17 -1.96
CA ILE A 198 5.16 3.55 -1.53
C ILE A 198 6.25 4.00 -0.56
N TYR A 199 6.56 3.20 0.45
CA TYR A 199 7.65 3.51 1.38
C TYR A 199 9.00 3.57 0.67
N GLY A 200 9.25 2.66 -0.29
CA GLY A 200 10.44 2.70 -1.11
C GLY A 200 10.57 4.01 -1.88
N LEU A 201 9.51 4.49 -2.54
CA LEU A 201 9.51 5.78 -3.23
C LEU A 201 9.82 6.94 -2.28
N LEU A 202 9.18 6.99 -1.11
CA LEU A 202 9.43 8.01 -0.08
C LEU A 202 10.87 8.01 0.43
N LEU A 203 11.55 6.88 0.42
CA LEU A 203 12.95 6.77 0.88
C LEU A 203 13.99 7.05 -0.21
N VAL A 204 13.63 6.86 -1.51
CA VAL A 204 14.60 7.03 -2.60
C VAL A 204 14.46 8.34 -3.36
N ALA A 205 13.21 8.84 -3.53
CA ALA A 205 12.97 10.11 -4.20
C ALA A 205 13.34 11.29 -3.28
N ASN A 206 13.84 12.37 -3.88
CA ASN A 206 14.14 13.57 -3.12
C ASN A 206 12.85 14.38 -2.86
N HIS A 207 12.68 14.86 -1.62
CA HIS A 207 11.55 15.68 -1.18
C HIS A 207 11.86 16.33 0.18
N PRO A 208 11.11 17.38 0.64
CA PRO A 208 11.44 18.14 1.84
C PRO A 208 11.52 17.33 3.15
N TYR A 209 10.88 16.17 3.24
CA TYR A 209 10.87 15.32 4.43
C TYR A 209 11.93 14.21 4.41
N ARG A 210 12.78 14.13 3.37
CA ARG A 210 13.73 13.03 3.20
C ARG A 210 14.76 12.94 4.32
N GLU A 211 15.31 14.09 4.76
CA GLU A 211 16.27 14.13 5.86
C GLU A 211 15.64 13.69 7.18
N GLU A 212 14.40 14.12 7.42
CA GLU A 212 13.64 13.72 8.59
C GLU A 212 13.38 12.20 8.59
N LEU A 213 12.99 11.62 7.45
CA LEU A 213 12.85 10.18 7.29
C LEU A 213 14.18 9.43 7.46
N ALA A 214 15.27 9.97 6.97
CA ALA A 214 16.60 9.37 7.12
C ALA A 214 17.12 9.44 8.56
N SER A 215 16.78 10.49 9.29
CA SER A 215 17.11 10.67 10.71
C SER A 215 16.14 9.94 11.63
N SER A 216 14.95 9.59 11.15
CA SER A 216 14.00 8.77 11.89
C SER A 216 14.56 7.35 11.99
N VAL A 217 15.44 7.15 12.96
CA VAL A 217 15.50 5.84 13.62
C VAL A 217 14.04 5.49 13.88
N ARG A 218 13.54 4.35 13.33
CA ARG A 218 12.20 3.80 13.56
C ARG A 218 11.78 4.23 14.96
N PRO A 219 10.73 5.07 15.15
CA PRO A 219 10.45 5.58 16.47
C PRO A 219 10.29 4.37 17.36
N ALA A 220 11.33 4.13 18.19
CA ALA A 220 11.28 3.01 19.12
C ALA A 220 9.98 3.23 19.84
N ARG A 221 9.06 2.25 19.81
CA ARG A 221 7.79 2.33 20.53
C ARG A 221 8.08 3.05 21.82
N PRO A 222 7.40 4.18 22.16
CA PRO A 222 7.73 4.91 23.37
C PRO A 222 7.96 3.90 24.49
N ALA A 223 8.96 4.08 25.31
CA ALA A 223 9.31 3.08 26.34
C ALA A 223 8.07 2.63 27.11
N ALA A 224 7.17 3.57 27.38
CA ALA A 224 5.88 3.29 28.02
C ALA A 224 4.95 2.37 27.20
N VAL A 225 4.94 2.45 25.87
CA VAL A 225 4.12 1.55 25.04
C VAL A 225 4.73 0.15 24.98
N ARG A 226 6.05 0.05 24.90
CA ARG A 226 6.76 -1.26 24.97
C ARG A 226 6.50 -1.93 26.31
N GLU A 227 6.71 -1.21 27.40
CA GLU A 227 6.48 -1.70 28.75
C GLU A 227 5.03 -2.15 28.95
N ALA A 228 4.06 -1.38 28.50
CA ALA A 228 2.65 -1.74 28.58
C ALA A 228 2.30 -2.99 27.73
N VAL A 229 2.88 -3.15 26.56
CA VAL A 229 2.76 -4.37 25.74
C VAL A 229 3.36 -5.55 26.49
N ASP A 230 4.56 -5.41 27.04
CA ASP A 230 5.23 -6.47 27.81
C ASP A 230 4.44 -6.90 29.05
N ILE A 231 3.84 -5.94 29.78
CA ILE A 231 2.96 -6.22 30.92
C ILE A 231 1.74 -7.04 30.47
N ILE A 232 1.09 -6.63 29.39
CA ILE A 232 -0.10 -7.32 28.84
C ILE A 232 0.26 -8.74 28.39
N GLU A 233 1.37 -8.92 27.67
CA GLU A 233 1.76 -10.22 27.15
C GLU A 233 2.25 -11.19 28.24
N ARG A 234 2.88 -10.68 29.27
CA ARG A 234 3.39 -11.47 30.40
C ARG A 234 2.28 -11.99 31.30
N ALA A 235 1.26 -11.18 31.58
CA ALA A 235 0.18 -11.53 32.49
C ALA A 235 -1.21 -11.09 31.99
N PRO A 236 -1.67 -11.59 30.82
CA PRO A 236 -2.94 -11.16 30.23
C PRO A 236 -4.17 -11.53 31.08
N GLN A 237 -4.08 -12.54 31.95
CA GLN A 237 -5.13 -12.95 32.85
C GLN A 237 -5.38 -11.97 33.99
N SER A 238 -4.43 -11.07 34.28
CA SER A 238 -4.52 -10.10 35.36
C SER A 238 -5.65 -9.07 35.10
N ALA A 239 -6.20 -8.52 36.19
CA ALA A 239 -7.24 -7.46 36.14
C ALA A 239 -6.61 -6.11 35.73
N LEU A 240 -6.15 -6.03 34.47
CA LEU A 240 -5.53 -4.83 33.91
C LEU A 240 -6.60 -3.83 33.49
N SER A 241 -6.36 -2.55 33.79
CA SER A 241 -7.11 -1.41 33.26
C SER A 241 -6.13 -0.44 32.58
N THR A 242 -6.65 0.41 31.69
CA THR A 242 -5.82 1.45 31.04
C THR A 242 -5.15 2.36 32.07
N ALA A 243 -5.86 2.69 33.18
CA ALA A 243 -5.32 3.51 34.25
C ALA A 243 -4.21 2.80 35.04
N ALA A 244 -4.35 1.49 35.28
CA ALA A 244 -3.31 0.70 35.95
C ALA A 244 -2.04 0.59 35.09
N LEU A 245 -2.21 0.31 33.78
CA LEU A 245 -1.10 0.27 32.81
C LEU A 245 -0.39 1.63 32.72
N ALA A 246 -1.15 2.72 32.61
CA ALA A 246 -0.58 4.06 32.52
C ALA A 246 0.27 4.42 33.76
N ARG A 247 -0.21 4.06 34.96
CA ARG A 247 0.57 4.24 36.21
C ARG A 247 1.84 3.43 36.23
N GLN A 248 1.76 2.14 35.83
CA GLN A 248 2.95 1.27 35.81
C GLN A 248 4.00 1.76 34.82
N CYS A 249 3.57 2.33 33.71
CA CYS A 249 4.46 2.88 32.67
C CYS A 249 4.82 4.35 32.89
N ASN A 250 4.48 4.95 34.03
CA ASN A 250 4.75 6.35 34.40
C ASN A 250 4.29 7.39 33.36
N VAL A 251 3.11 7.18 32.76
CA VAL A 251 2.50 8.09 31.78
C VAL A 251 1.03 8.39 32.11
N SER A 252 0.48 9.46 31.52
CA SER A 252 -0.96 9.71 31.61
C SER A 252 -1.76 8.68 30.78
N VAL A 253 -3.01 8.44 31.18
CA VAL A 253 -3.94 7.57 30.44
C VAL A 253 -4.07 8.01 28.99
N ARG A 254 -4.17 9.33 28.75
CA ARG A 254 -4.27 9.91 27.39
C ARG A 254 -3.01 9.63 26.57
N ALA A 255 -1.83 9.82 27.15
CA ALA A 255 -0.55 9.54 26.45
C ALA A 255 -0.41 8.06 26.11
N LEU A 256 -0.81 7.15 27.03
CA LEU A 256 -0.79 5.70 26.75
C LEU A 256 -1.78 5.32 25.65
N GLN A 257 -3.00 5.86 25.67
CA GLN A 257 -4.01 5.59 24.63
C GLN A 257 -3.55 6.08 23.26
N GLU A 258 -3.00 7.30 23.20
CA GLU A 258 -2.47 7.87 21.97
C GLU A 258 -1.28 7.05 21.44
N GLY A 259 -0.33 6.71 22.30
CA GLY A 259 0.81 5.87 21.95
C GLY A 259 0.40 4.48 21.44
N PHE A 260 -0.62 3.85 22.05
CA PHE A 260 -1.15 2.58 21.55
C PHE A 260 -1.84 2.73 20.19
N ARG A 261 -2.62 3.81 19.99
CA ARG A 261 -3.26 4.09 18.71
C ARG A 261 -2.22 4.26 17.61
N GLN A 262 -1.14 5.02 17.86
CA GLN A 262 -0.08 5.31 16.88
C GLN A 262 0.84 4.11 16.61
N HIS A 263 1.22 3.36 17.64
CA HIS A 263 2.28 2.35 17.51
C HIS A 263 1.79 0.90 17.53
N VAL A 264 0.53 0.66 17.94
CA VAL A 264 -0.09 -0.67 18.02
C VAL A 264 -1.34 -0.76 17.12
N GLY A 265 -1.89 0.39 16.70
CA GLY A 265 -3.07 0.46 15.84
C GLY A 265 -4.41 0.21 16.57
N MET A 266 -4.39 0.06 17.91
CA MET A 266 -5.60 -0.17 18.71
C MET A 266 -5.44 0.36 20.14
N SER A 267 -6.53 0.38 20.92
CA SER A 267 -6.44 0.76 22.34
C SER A 267 -5.72 -0.28 23.19
N PRO A 268 -5.15 0.10 24.37
CA PRO A 268 -4.53 -0.85 25.30
C PRO A 268 -5.44 -2.01 25.69
N MET A 269 -6.73 -1.74 25.93
CA MET A 269 -7.70 -2.76 26.28
C MET A 269 -8.15 -3.60 25.08
N GLY A 270 -8.10 -3.05 23.87
CA GLY A 270 -8.27 -3.78 22.61
C GLY A 270 -7.15 -4.80 22.43
N TYR A 271 -5.90 -4.38 22.67
CA TYR A 271 -4.73 -5.25 22.60
C TYR A 271 -4.79 -6.37 23.66
N LEU A 272 -5.11 -6.04 24.92
CA LEU A 272 -5.31 -7.05 25.97
C LEU A 272 -6.36 -8.10 25.56
N ARG A 273 -7.49 -7.64 24.99
CA ARG A 273 -8.53 -8.57 24.49
C ARG A 273 -8.00 -9.50 23.42
N LEU A 274 -7.25 -8.98 22.46
CA LEU A 274 -6.66 -9.76 21.39
C LEU A 274 -5.65 -10.80 21.92
N VAL A 275 -4.80 -10.43 22.87
CA VAL A 275 -3.84 -11.35 23.51
C VAL A 275 -4.58 -12.45 24.25
N ARG A 276 -5.64 -12.12 25.00
CA ARG A 276 -6.48 -13.13 25.68
C ARG A 276 -7.13 -14.10 24.70
N LEU A 277 -7.70 -13.60 23.59
CA LEU A 277 -8.28 -14.45 22.55
C LEU A 277 -7.25 -15.43 21.97
N ARG A 278 -6.02 -14.96 21.68
CA ARG A 278 -4.94 -15.80 21.18
C ARG A 278 -4.53 -16.88 22.18
N ARG A 279 -4.47 -16.56 23.46
CA ARG A 279 -4.14 -17.53 24.52
C ARG A 279 -5.24 -18.58 24.67
N VAL A 280 -6.52 -18.14 24.67
CA VAL A 280 -7.66 -19.08 24.68
C VAL A 280 -7.65 -19.99 23.46
N HIS A 281 -7.41 -19.44 22.27
CA HIS A 281 -7.32 -20.23 21.04
C HIS A 281 -6.21 -21.29 21.12
N ALA A 282 -5.02 -20.91 21.61
CA ALA A 282 -3.92 -21.83 21.79
C ALA A 282 -4.27 -22.96 22.76
N ASP A 283 -4.89 -22.62 23.91
CA ASP A 283 -5.30 -23.64 24.92
C ASP A 283 -6.40 -24.56 24.39
N LEU A 284 -7.41 -24.02 23.68
CA LEU A 284 -8.49 -24.82 23.07
C LEU A 284 -7.94 -25.85 22.07
N ARG A 285 -6.96 -25.46 21.26
CA ARG A 285 -6.33 -26.34 20.27
C ARG A 285 -5.56 -27.52 20.86
N VAL A 286 -5.10 -27.42 22.10
CA VAL A 286 -4.33 -28.48 22.77
C VAL A 286 -5.15 -29.24 23.82
N SER A 287 -6.34 -28.75 24.17
CA SER A 287 -7.22 -29.34 25.20
C SER A 287 -8.14 -30.40 24.61
N HIS A 288 -8.59 -31.33 25.47
CA HIS A 288 -9.60 -32.35 25.11
C HIS A 288 -10.95 -32.00 25.75
N PRO A 289 -12.07 -32.15 25.02
CA PRO A 289 -13.42 -31.79 25.51
C PRO A 289 -13.86 -32.54 26.80
N SER A 290 -13.31 -33.73 27.05
CA SER A 290 -13.57 -34.47 28.28
C SER A 290 -12.86 -33.91 29.51
N GLN A 291 -11.83 -33.09 29.34
CA GLN A 291 -10.98 -32.62 30.44
C GLN A 291 -11.26 -31.17 30.84
N THR A 292 -11.84 -30.37 29.93
CA THR A 292 -12.09 -28.96 30.18
C THR A 292 -13.24 -28.42 29.33
N THR A 293 -13.70 -27.23 29.67
CA THR A 293 -14.75 -26.53 28.93
C THR A 293 -14.25 -25.20 28.37
N VAL A 294 -14.88 -24.72 27.32
CA VAL A 294 -14.60 -23.37 26.75
C VAL A 294 -14.70 -22.29 27.83
N ALA A 295 -15.68 -22.39 28.74
CA ALA A 295 -15.86 -21.43 29.82
C ALA A 295 -14.71 -21.45 30.81
N ALA A 296 -14.21 -22.61 31.19
CA ALA A 296 -13.07 -22.75 32.12
C ALA A 296 -11.79 -22.15 31.51
N ILE A 297 -11.52 -22.42 30.24
CA ILE A 297 -10.36 -21.84 29.54
C ILE A 297 -10.50 -20.33 29.42
N ALA A 298 -11.68 -19.81 29.01
CA ALA A 298 -11.90 -18.38 28.90
C ALA A 298 -11.73 -17.65 30.25
N GLN A 299 -12.25 -18.21 31.33
CA GLN A 299 -12.10 -17.66 32.69
C GLN A 299 -10.63 -17.64 33.15
N ARG A 300 -9.86 -18.69 32.86
CA ARG A 300 -8.42 -18.74 33.16
C ARG A 300 -7.67 -17.53 32.57
N TRP A 301 -8.07 -17.09 31.38
CA TRP A 301 -7.46 -15.94 30.71
C TRP A 301 -8.19 -14.62 31.01
N GLY A 302 -9.02 -14.57 32.09
CA GLY A 302 -9.66 -13.35 32.55
C GLY A 302 -10.77 -12.82 31.69
N ILE A 303 -11.47 -13.71 30.96
CA ILE A 303 -12.65 -13.37 30.15
C ILE A 303 -13.91 -13.68 30.95
N GLY A 304 -14.60 -12.63 31.43
CA GLY A 304 -15.80 -12.77 32.27
C GLY A 304 -17.14 -12.85 31.50
N HIS A 305 -17.18 -12.42 30.22
CA HIS A 305 -18.43 -12.32 29.46
C HIS A 305 -18.42 -13.26 28.24
N LEU A 306 -18.88 -14.50 28.42
CA LEU A 306 -18.79 -15.57 27.43
C LEU A 306 -19.53 -15.27 26.12
N GLY A 307 -20.67 -14.56 26.15
CA GLY A 307 -21.42 -14.23 24.92
C GLY A 307 -20.64 -13.26 24.01
N ARG A 308 -20.09 -12.18 24.56
CA ARG A 308 -19.25 -11.24 23.80
C ARG A 308 -17.92 -11.86 23.36
N PHE A 309 -17.40 -12.78 24.15
CA PHE A 309 -16.20 -13.54 23.81
C PHE A 309 -16.44 -14.43 22.59
N ALA A 310 -17.54 -15.20 22.55
CA ALA A 310 -17.80 -16.12 21.44
C ALA A 310 -17.91 -15.38 20.09
N ALA A 311 -18.59 -14.24 20.08
CA ALA A 311 -18.68 -13.39 18.88
C ALA A 311 -17.33 -12.83 18.46
N ALA A 312 -16.52 -12.31 19.41
CA ALA A 312 -15.19 -11.79 19.12
C ALA A 312 -14.21 -12.87 18.66
N TYR A 313 -14.31 -14.06 19.22
CA TYR A 313 -13.51 -15.22 18.86
C TYR A 313 -13.82 -15.65 17.41
N GLN A 314 -15.09 -15.80 17.07
CA GLN A 314 -15.52 -16.18 15.73
C GLN A 314 -15.09 -15.13 14.69
N ALA A 315 -15.20 -13.83 15.01
CA ALA A 315 -14.75 -12.75 14.14
C ALA A 315 -13.22 -12.77 13.93
N THR A 316 -12.45 -13.27 14.93
CA THR A 316 -10.99 -13.28 14.87
C THR A 316 -10.43 -14.53 14.18
N PHE A 317 -11.04 -15.70 14.41
CA PHE A 317 -10.50 -17.00 13.98
C PHE A 317 -11.34 -17.72 12.92
N GLY A 318 -12.51 -17.17 12.56
CA GLY A 318 -13.40 -17.76 11.55
C GLY A 318 -14.22 -18.96 12.03
N GLU A 319 -13.99 -19.45 13.26
CA GLU A 319 -14.67 -20.58 13.88
C GLU A 319 -15.10 -20.28 15.31
N THR A 320 -16.06 -21.03 15.84
CA THR A 320 -16.49 -20.86 17.23
C THR A 320 -15.53 -21.55 18.21
N PRO A 321 -15.44 -21.08 19.48
CA PRO A 321 -14.59 -21.72 20.49
C PRO A 321 -14.90 -23.20 20.71
N VAL A 322 -16.18 -23.60 20.54
CA VAL A 322 -16.63 -25.00 20.68
C VAL A 322 -16.14 -25.84 19.49
N GLN A 323 -16.13 -25.28 18.28
CA GLN A 323 -15.59 -25.97 17.10
C GLN A 323 -14.09 -26.21 17.28
N THR A 324 -13.33 -25.17 17.69
CA THR A 324 -11.89 -25.33 17.96
C THR A 324 -11.61 -26.42 19.01
N LEU A 325 -12.39 -26.47 20.12
CA LEU A 325 -12.19 -27.47 21.17
C LEU A 325 -12.51 -28.90 20.69
N ARG A 326 -13.52 -29.06 19.80
CA ARG A 326 -13.93 -30.37 19.27
C ARG A 326 -13.05 -30.88 18.13
N ALA A 327 -12.42 -30.01 17.38
CA ALA A 327 -11.58 -30.38 16.22
C ALA A 327 -10.43 -31.36 16.54
N ARG A 328 -10.16 -31.64 17.80
CA ARG A 328 -9.17 -32.62 18.26
C ARG A 328 -9.81 -33.93 18.78
N ALA A 329 -11.13 -34.02 18.83
CA ALA A 329 -11.80 -35.22 19.33
C ALA A 329 -12.12 -36.22 18.20
N ASP A 330 -11.96 -35.77 16.94
CA ASP A 330 -11.98 -36.54 15.71
C ASP A 330 -10.55 -36.80 15.21
#